data_d591f0f1b26a940d5a143e366657b348
#
_entry.id   d591f0f1b26a940d5a143e366657b348
#
_cell.length_a   1.000
_cell.length_b   1.000
_cell.length_c   1.000
_cell.angle_alpha   90.00
_cell.angle_beta   90.00
_cell.angle_gamma   90.00
#
_symmetry.space_group_name_H-M   'P 1'
#
loop_
_entity.id
_entity.type
_entity.pdbx_description
1 polymer ?
#
loop_
_entity_poly.entity_id
_entity_poly.type
_entity_poly.pdbx_seq_one_letter_code
_entity_poly.pdbx_strand_id
1 'polypeptide(L)'
;GLNRLTAFTHGAGRYTEKVTGYDKNGNILSLQCYGQTSASVYGLITLTGNLLNRVDDTATTSAYNNGFEFKDGVKQANEYNYDSNGNLTKDLNKGITNISYNCLNLPSVVTFSDGSTITYTYGADGTKLRTVHKIGSTTTTTDYCGNVIYENGTQKLLLTEEGYINLAGTQQYHYYLKDY
;
A
#
# COMPACT_ATOMS: atom_id res chain seq x y z
N GLY A 1 -11.74 35.58 3.89
CA GLY A 1 -11.48 34.25 3.36
C GLY A 1 -10.92 33.34 4.44
N LEU A 2 -11.29 32.07 4.44
CA LEU A 2 -10.69 31.09 5.34
C LEU A 2 -9.20 30.93 4.98
N ASN A 3 -8.32 31.01 5.99
CA ASN A 3 -6.87 30.77 5.81
C ASN A 3 -6.64 29.30 5.48
N ARG A 4 -6.64 28.95 4.19
CA ARG A 4 -6.35 27.59 3.69
C ARG A 4 -5.00 27.61 3.00
N LEU A 5 -4.18 26.59 3.25
CA LEU A 5 -2.91 26.38 2.55
C LEU A 5 -3.17 26.18 1.06
N THR A 6 -2.58 27.01 0.21
CA THR A 6 -2.72 26.88 -1.25
C THR A 6 -1.48 26.28 -1.90
N ALA A 7 -0.31 26.52 -1.34
CA ALA A 7 0.93 25.91 -1.82
C ALA A 7 2.02 25.97 -0.75
N PHE A 8 2.90 24.99 -0.79
CA PHE A 8 4.21 24.96 -0.14
C PHE A 8 5.28 24.83 -1.23
N THR A 9 6.25 25.75 -1.27
CA THR A 9 7.29 25.76 -2.30
C THR A 9 8.66 25.62 -1.65
N HIS A 10 9.48 24.68 -2.15
CA HIS A 10 10.86 24.46 -1.72
C HIS A 10 11.78 24.37 -2.96
N GLY A 11 13.02 24.86 -2.84
CA GLY A 11 14.11 24.56 -3.75
C GLY A 11 13.84 24.82 -5.25
N ALA A 12 13.59 26.05 -5.68
CA ALA A 12 13.35 26.42 -7.08
C ALA A 12 12.18 25.65 -7.75
N GLY A 13 11.13 25.36 -6.96
CA GLY A 13 9.92 24.68 -7.43
C GLY A 13 9.95 23.16 -7.31
N ARG A 14 11.09 22.56 -6.94
CA ARG A 14 11.16 21.14 -6.58
C ARG A 14 10.49 20.92 -5.22
N TYR A 15 9.93 19.72 -4.99
CA TYR A 15 9.21 19.39 -3.75
C TYR A 15 8.08 20.37 -3.41
N THR A 16 7.55 21.05 -4.42
CA THR A 16 6.39 21.92 -4.24
C THR A 16 5.14 21.09 -4.10
N GLU A 17 4.33 21.42 -3.10
CA GLU A 17 2.98 20.89 -2.95
C GLU A 17 1.98 22.01 -3.18
N LYS A 18 1.02 21.80 -4.06
CA LYS A 18 0.01 22.79 -4.42
C LYS A 18 -1.38 22.18 -4.31
N VAL A 19 -2.19 22.72 -3.41
CA VAL A 19 -3.61 22.35 -3.33
C VAL A 19 -4.36 23.11 -4.41
N THR A 20 -4.98 22.36 -5.33
CA THR A 20 -5.67 22.91 -6.50
C THR A 20 -7.18 23.03 -6.30
N GLY A 21 -7.73 22.45 -5.23
CA GLY A 21 -9.14 22.61 -4.89
C GLY A 21 -9.48 22.20 -3.46
N TYR A 22 -10.49 22.86 -2.91
CA TYR A 22 -11.12 22.52 -1.63
C TYR A 22 -12.63 22.42 -1.81
N ASP A 23 -13.29 21.54 -1.06
CA ASP A 23 -14.73 21.54 -0.93
C ASP A 23 -15.21 22.64 0.06
N LYS A 24 -16.55 22.74 0.22
CA LYS A 24 -17.17 23.72 1.14
C LYS A 24 -16.79 23.48 2.61
N ASN A 25 -16.47 22.24 2.99
CA ASN A 25 -16.11 21.82 4.33
C ASN A 25 -14.60 22.02 4.61
N GLY A 26 -13.78 22.28 3.58
CA GLY A 26 -12.35 22.46 3.69
C GLY A 26 -11.53 21.20 3.43
N ASN A 27 -12.15 20.15 2.95
CA ASN A 27 -11.41 18.97 2.51
C ASN A 27 -10.67 19.26 1.20
N ILE A 28 -9.45 18.75 1.06
CA ILE A 28 -8.67 18.87 -0.17
C ILE A 28 -9.33 17.97 -1.24
N LEU A 29 -9.64 18.56 -2.41
CA LEU A 29 -10.17 17.84 -3.57
C LEU A 29 -9.06 17.39 -4.52
N SER A 30 -7.98 18.16 -4.61
CA SER A 30 -6.85 17.78 -5.44
C SER A 30 -5.56 18.43 -4.97
N LEU A 31 -4.44 17.68 -5.10
CA LEU A 31 -3.11 18.05 -4.68
C LEU A 31 -2.12 17.71 -5.80
N GLN A 32 -1.29 18.67 -6.19
CA GLN A 32 -0.15 18.47 -7.08
C GLN A 32 1.13 18.38 -6.24
N CYS A 33 1.86 17.28 -6.37
CA CYS A 33 3.13 17.04 -5.70
C CYS A 33 4.25 17.03 -6.76
N TYR A 34 5.15 18.00 -6.70
CA TYR A 34 6.26 18.10 -7.66
C TYR A 34 7.46 17.28 -7.17
N GLY A 35 8.04 16.50 -8.08
CA GLY A 35 9.19 15.65 -7.79
C GLY A 35 10.49 16.43 -7.65
N GLN A 36 11.51 15.72 -7.16
CA GLN A 36 12.84 16.30 -6.95
C GLN A 36 13.67 16.44 -8.23
N THR A 37 13.34 15.73 -9.30
CA THR A 37 14.13 15.73 -10.55
C THR A 37 13.85 16.95 -11.42
N SER A 38 12.62 17.49 -11.38
CA SER A 38 12.22 18.64 -12.19
C SER A 38 11.02 19.37 -11.57
N ALA A 39 11.00 20.69 -11.72
CA ALA A 39 9.84 21.51 -11.35
C ALA A 39 8.63 21.35 -12.31
N SER A 40 8.80 20.63 -13.42
CA SER A 40 7.74 20.34 -14.40
C SER A 40 7.15 18.95 -14.30
N VAL A 41 7.79 18.04 -13.56
CA VAL A 41 7.30 16.68 -13.31
C VAL A 41 6.55 16.64 -12.00
N TYR A 42 5.29 16.24 -12.02
CA TYR A 42 4.44 16.18 -10.84
C TYR A 42 3.48 15.01 -10.88
N GLY A 43 3.09 14.53 -9.69
CA GLY A 43 1.93 13.68 -9.48
C GLY A 43 0.71 14.54 -9.17
N LEU A 44 -0.45 14.19 -9.72
CA LEU A 44 -1.74 14.76 -9.39
C LEU A 44 -2.56 13.75 -8.60
N ILE A 45 -2.91 14.11 -7.38
CA ILE A 45 -3.76 13.31 -6.50
C ILE A 45 -5.16 13.94 -6.51
N THR A 46 -6.18 13.13 -6.76
CA THR A 46 -7.59 13.55 -6.69
C THR A 46 -8.28 12.81 -5.56
N LEU A 47 -9.05 13.53 -4.76
CA LEU A 47 -9.75 13.02 -3.59
C LEU A 47 -11.25 13.29 -3.68
N THR A 48 -12.04 12.44 -3.01
CA THR A 48 -13.45 12.67 -2.75
C THR A 48 -13.64 12.64 -1.23
N GLY A 49 -13.85 13.80 -0.62
CA GLY A 49 -13.74 13.96 0.82
C GLY A 49 -12.32 13.63 1.27
N ASN A 50 -12.16 12.65 2.17
CA ASN A 50 -10.87 12.18 2.66
C ASN A 50 -10.37 10.90 1.93
N LEU A 51 -11.07 10.46 0.88
CA LEU A 51 -10.79 9.22 0.17
C LEU A 51 -10.04 9.51 -1.13
N LEU A 52 -8.95 8.79 -1.36
CA LEU A 52 -8.17 8.86 -2.60
C LEU A 52 -9.02 8.33 -3.76
N ASN A 53 -9.11 9.07 -4.85
CA ASN A 53 -9.90 8.70 -6.01
C ASN A 53 -9.03 8.32 -7.21
N ARG A 54 -7.97 9.10 -7.45
CA ARG A 54 -7.07 8.92 -8.59
C ARG A 54 -5.70 9.51 -8.28
N VAL A 55 -4.66 8.90 -8.84
CA VAL A 55 -3.29 9.42 -8.85
C VAL A 55 -2.80 9.43 -10.28
N ASP A 56 -2.40 10.59 -10.79
CA ASP A 56 -1.73 10.72 -12.07
C ASP A 56 -0.26 11.06 -11.82
N ASP A 57 0.66 10.25 -12.31
CA ASP A 57 2.08 10.54 -12.30
C ASP A 57 2.54 10.93 -13.72
N THR A 58 3.19 12.08 -13.83
CA THR A 58 3.77 12.57 -15.10
C THR A 58 5.23 12.20 -15.23
N ALA A 59 5.83 11.53 -14.24
CA ALA A 59 7.20 11.06 -14.31
C ALA A 59 7.34 9.96 -15.38
N THR A 60 8.31 10.11 -16.27
CA THR A 60 8.62 9.13 -17.32
C THR A 60 9.79 8.23 -16.92
N THR A 61 10.55 8.62 -15.92
CA THR A 61 11.73 7.91 -15.41
C THR A 61 11.76 7.97 -13.89
N SER A 62 12.15 6.84 -13.28
CA SER A 62 12.38 6.74 -11.85
C SER A 62 13.58 7.61 -11.42
N ALA A 63 13.43 8.39 -10.35
CA ALA A 63 14.52 9.20 -9.81
C ALA A 63 15.67 8.36 -9.26
N TYR A 64 15.36 7.21 -8.69
CA TYR A 64 16.33 6.34 -7.98
C TYR A 64 16.45 4.93 -8.54
N ASN A 65 15.61 4.55 -9.49
CA ASN A 65 15.58 3.21 -10.10
C ASN A 65 15.63 2.04 -9.09
N ASN A 66 15.02 2.24 -7.90
CA ASN A 66 15.03 1.28 -6.80
C ASN A 66 13.77 0.39 -6.73
N GLY A 67 12.84 0.56 -7.66
CA GLY A 67 11.61 -0.22 -7.77
C GLY A 67 10.50 0.10 -6.76
N PHE A 68 10.71 1.07 -5.86
CA PHE A 68 9.73 1.49 -4.83
C PHE A 68 8.87 2.68 -5.24
N GLU A 69 9.02 3.17 -6.46
CA GLU A 69 8.24 4.30 -6.94
C GLU A 69 6.81 3.88 -7.29
N PHE A 70 5.88 4.82 -7.13
CA PHE A 70 4.51 4.65 -7.59
C PHE A 70 4.47 4.39 -9.09
N LYS A 71 3.74 3.36 -9.49
CA LYS A 71 3.54 3.01 -10.90
C LYS A 71 2.13 3.37 -11.29
N ASP A 72 1.99 4.47 -12.03
CA ASP A 72 0.73 4.89 -12.61
C ASP A 72 0.45 4.05 -13.86
N GLY A 73 -0.09 2.85 -13.65
CA GLY A 73 -0.43 1.89 -14.71
C GLY A 73 -1.84 2.07 -15.28
N VAL A 74 -2.68 2.88 -14.64
CA VAL A 74 -4.10 2.99 -14.99
C VAL A 74 -4.53 4.45 -15.03
N LYS A 75 -5.18 4.86 -16.14
CA LYS A 75 -5.68 6.21 -16.38
C LYS A 75 -7.21 6.22 -16.38
N GLN A 76 -7.84 5.94 -15.23
CA GLN A 76 -9.29 5.92 -15.07
C GLN A 76 -9.78 6.96 -14.05
N ALA A 77 -11.03 7.36 -14.17
CA ALA A 77 -11.60 8.38 -13.27
C ALA A 77 -11.67 7.94 -11.80
N ASN A 78 -11.87 6.63 -11.56
CA ASN A 78 -11.98 6.03 -10.23
C ASN A 78 -11.03 4.82 -10.13
N GLU A 79 -9.79 5.05 -9.76
CA GLU A 79 -8.78 4.01 -9.61
C GLU A 79 -8.92 3.27 -8.29
N TYR A 80 -9.49 3.94 -7.29
CA TYR A 80 -9.71 3.44 -5.93
C TYR A 80 -11.20 3.44 -5.61
N ASN A 81 -11.69 2.40 -4.95
CA ASN A 81 -13.05 2.34 -4.43
C ASN A 81 -13.02 1.95 -2.95
N TYR A 82 -14.07 2.32 -2.23
CA TYR A 82 -14.19 2.09 -0.80
C TYR A 82 -15.58 1.56 -0.46
N ASP A 83 -15.69 0.85 0.65
CA ASP A 83 -16.97 0.46 1.23
C ASP A 83 -17.56 1.59 2.10
N SER A 84 -18.72 1.34 2.71
CA SER A 84 -19.39 2.31 3.60
C SER A 84 -18.62 2.62 4.89
N ASN A 85 -17.66 1.77 5.26
CA ASN A 85 -16.79 1.97 6.42
C ASN A 85 -15.52 2.74 6.07
N GLY A 86 -15.30 3.07 4.78
CA GLY A 86 -14.09 3.71 4.28
C GLY A 86 -12.94 2.76 3.99
N ASN A 87 -13.16 1.45 4.01
CA ASN A 87 -12.13 0.48 3.64
C ASN A 87 -11.93 0.42 2.14
N LEU A 88 -10.70 0.33 1.69
CA LEU A 88 -10.35 0.20 0.29
C LEU A 88 -10.86 -1.14 -0.27
N THR A 89 -11.72 -1.09 -1.29
CA THR A 89 -12.25 -2.31 -1.95
C THR A 89 -11.62 -2.56 -3.31
N LYS A 90 -10.95 -1.56 -3.91
CA LYS A 90 -10.29 -1.66 -5.21
C LYS A 90 -9.09 -0.73 -5.28
N ASP A 91 -8.00 -1.19 -5.92
CA ASP A 91 -6.79 -0.42 -6.25
C ASP A 91 -6.28 -0.90 -7.62
N LEU A 92 -6.65 -0.18 -8.66
CA LEU A 92 -6.31 -0.59 -10.03
C LEU A 92 -4.82 -0.45 -10.34
N ASN A 93 -4.11 0.48 -9.70
CA ASN A 93 -2.67 0.66 -9.90
C ASN A 93 -1.86 -0.53 -9.37
N LYS A 94 -2.40 -1.23 -8.38
CA LYS A 94 -1.85 -2.51 -7.88
C LYS A 94 -2.49 -3.74 -8.52
N GLY A 95 -3.36 -3.54 -9.51
CA GLY A 95 -4.11 -4.63 -10.13
C GLY A 95 -5.13 -5.29 -9.21
N ILE A 96 -5.50 -4.65 -8.08
CA ILE A 96 -6.48 -5.17 -7.14
C ILE A 96 -7.88 -4.81 -7.63
N THR A 97 -8.68 -5.84 -7.94
CA THR A 97 -10.06 -5.68 -8.44
C THR A 97 -11.10 -5.76 -7.34
N ASN A 98 -10.80 -6.47 -6.24
CA ASN A 98 -11.68 -6.56 -5.08
C ASN A 98 -10.91 -6.86 -3.79
N ILE A 99 -11.33 -6.22 -2.70
CA ILE A 99 -10.94 -6.57 -1.32
C ILE A 99 -12.21 -6.81 -0.53
N SER A 100 -12.36 -7.99 0.05
CA SER A 100 -13.43 -8.32 0.99
C SER A 100 -12.92 -8.22 2.42
N TYR A 101 -13.80 -7.86 3.35
CA TYR A 101 -13.49 -7.68 4.76
C TYR A 101 -14.32 -8.62 5.62
N ASN A 102 -13.79 -9.01 6.78
CA ASN A 102 -14.51 -9.79 7.79
C ASN A 102 -15.28 -8.87 8.77
N CYS A 103 -15.98 -9.47 9.74
CA CYS A 103 -16.73 -8.73 10.74
C CYS A 103 -15.87 -7.88 11.70
N LEU A 104 -14.56 -8.12 11.76
CA LEU A 104 -13.58 -7.30 12.50
C LEU A 104 -13.01 -6.16 11.65
N ASN A 105 -13.55 -5.93 10.44
CA ASN A 105 -13.07 -4.92 9.50
C ASN A 105 -11.62 -5.18 9.03
N LEU A 106 -11.18 -6.44 9.01
CA LEU A 106 -9.88 -6.89 8.52
C LEU A 106 -10.02 -7.49 7.12
N PRO A 107 -9.08 -7.25 6.17
CA PRO A 107 -9.12 -7.86 4.85
C PRO A 107 -9.17 -9.39 4.94
N SER A 108 -10.16 -10.02 4.34
CA SER A 108 -10.31 -11.48 4.30
C SER A 108 -9.84 -12.09 2.98
N VAL A 109 -10.15 -11.43 1.85
CA VAL A 109 -9.72 -11.86 0.52
C VAL A 109 -9.34 -10.64 -0.31
N VAL A 110 -8.19 -10.70 -0.97
CA VAL A 110 -7.77 -9.76 -2.01
C VAL A 110 -7.76 -10.50 -3.33
N THR A 111 -8.40 -9.93 -4.35
CA THR A 111 -8.46 -10.49 -5.70
C THR A 111 -7.77 -9.54 -6.68
N PHE A 112 -6.91 -10.10 -7.53
CA PHE A 112 -6.17 -9.37 -8.55
C PHE A 112 -6.78 -9.57 -9.94
N SER A 113 -6.44 -8.68 -10.87
CA SER A 113 -6.94 -8.67 -12.25
C SER A 113 -6.50 -9.90 -13.08
N ASP A 114 -5.41 -10.55 -12.68
CA ASP A 114 -4.90 -11.79 -13.30
C ASP A 114 -5.56 -13.06 -12.72
N GLY A 115 -6.53 -12.91 -11.82
CA GLY A 115 -7.20 -14.00 -11.11
C GLY A 115 -6.44 -14.54 -9.90
N SER A 116 -5.27 -13.98 -9.57
CA SER A 116 -4.56 -14.30 -8.34
C SER A 116 -5.34 -13.85 -7.11
N THR A 117 -5.15 -14.52 -5.98
CA THR A 117 -5.82 -14.17 -4.72
C THR A 117 -4.88 -14.26 -3.54
N ILE A 118 -5.15 -13.43 -2.53
CA ILE A 118 -4.60 -13.55 -1.19
C ILE A 118 -5.76 -13.74 -0.23
N THR A 119 -5.76 -14.80 0.54
CA THR A 119 -6.76 -15.07 1.57
C THR A 119 -6.11 -15.01 2.94
N TYR A 120 -6.76 -14.33 3.88
CA TYR A 120 -6.30 -14.18 5.25
C TYR A 120 -7.25 -14.89 6.21
N THR A 121 -6.71 -15.57 7.21
CA THR A 121 -7.46 -16.14 8.34
C THR A 121 -6.98 -15.47 9.62
N TYR A 122 -7.94 -15.08 10.45
CA TYR A 122 -7.69 -14.41 11.73
C TYR A 122 -8.33 -15.18 12.88
N GLY A 123 -7.76 -15.04 14.06
CA GLY A 123 -8.42 -15.37 15.32
C GLY A 123 -9.55 -14.40 15.64
N ALA A 124 -10.37 -14.72 16.64
CA ALA A 124 -11.45 -13.86 17.10
C ALA A 124 -10.97 -12.51 17.69
N ASP A 125 -9.72 -12.47 18.10
CA ASP A 125 -9.01 -11.28 18.61
C ASP A 125 -8.39 -10.42 17.50
N GLY A 126 -8.51 -10.82 16.22
CA GLY A 126 -7.90 -10.17 15.08
C GLY A 126 -6.46 -10.59 14.80
N THR A 127 -5.88 -11.50 15.58
CA THR A 127 -4.55 -12.05 15.32
C THR A 127 -4.53 -12.81 14.00
N LYS A 128 -3.59 -12.47 13.11
CA LYS A 128 -3.42 -13.17 11.83
C LYS A 128 -2.84 -14.56 12.06
N LEU A 129 -3.57 -15.59 11.62
CA LEU A 129 -3.21 -17.00 11.79
C LEU A 129 -2.66 -17.61 10.51
N ARG A 130 -3.19 -17.20 9.35
CA ARG A 130 -2.80 -17.78 8.06
C ARG A 130 -2.95 -16.78 6.93
N THR A 131 -2.05 -16.88 5.96
CA THR A 131 -2.16 -16.24 4.65
C THR A 131 -2.01 -17.31 3.57
N VAL A 132 -2.89 -17.30 2.57
CA VAL A 132 -2.81 -18.17 1.40
C VAL A 132 -2.68 -17.30 0.16
N HIS A 133 -1.58 -17.44 -0.56
CA HIS A 133 -1.34 -16.82 -1.87
C HIS A 133 -1.61 -17.86 -2.96
N LYS A 134 -2.49 -17.53 -3.90
CA LYS A 134 -2.76 -18.34 -5.09
C LYS A 134 -2.42 -17.53 -6.33
N ILE A 135 -1.45 -18.00 -7.12
CA ILE A 135 -1.02 -17.41 -8.38
C ILE A 135 -1.09 -18.48 -9.45
N GLY A 136 -2.07 -18.39 -10.37
CA GLY A 136 -2.36 -19.46 -11.32
C GLY A 136 -2.70 -20.76 -10.61
N SER A 137 -1.91 -21.81 -10.85
CA SER A 137 -2.03 -23.12 -10.19
C SER A 137 -1.19 -23.26 -8.91
N THR A 138 -0.31 -22.30 -8.64
CA THR A 138 0.58 -22.36 -7.47
C THR A 138 -0.10 -21.76 -6.25
N THR A 139 -0.05 -22.50 -5.13
CA THR A 139 -0.55 -22.03 -3.84
C THR A 139 0.58 -22.06 -2.82
N THR A 140 0.79 -20.92 -2.14
CA THR A 140 1.73 -20.80 -1.02
C THR A 140 0.95 -20.45 0.24
N THR A 141 1.10 -21.25 1.27
CA THR A 141 0.46 -21.04 2.58
C THR A 141 1.49 -20.61 3.60
N THR A 142 1.22 -19.54 4.32
CA THR A 142 2.02 -19.08 5.46
C THR A 142 1.18 -19.16 6.73
N ASP A 143 1.63 -19.92 7.73
CA ASP A 143 1.01 -20.03 9.04
C ASP A 143 1.82 -19.27 10.09
N TYR A 144 1.13 -18.53 10.93
CA TYR A 144 1.70 -17.70 12.00
C TYR A 144 1.37 -18.35 13.35
N CYS A 145 2.36 -19.04 13.94
CA CYS A 145 2.20 -19.78 15.19
C CYS A 145 3.03 -19.12 16.29
N GLY A 146 2.51 -18.04 16.88
CA GLY A 146 3.26 -17.21 17.83
C GLY A 146 4.49 -16.60 17.17
N ASN A 147 5.67 -16.97 17.65
CA ASN A 147 6.95 -16.48 17.11
C ASN A 147 7.54 -17.38 16.00
N VAL A 148 6.84 -18.45 15.60
CA VAL A 148 7.29 -19.34 14.52
C VAL A 148 6.41 -19.14 13.29
N ILE A 149 7.05 -18.91 12.13
CA ILE A 149 6.37 -18.81 10.85
C ILE A 149 6.67 -20.05 10.02
N TYR A 150 5.61 -20.66 9.51
CA TYR A 150 5.68 -21.81 8.62
C TYR A 150 5.34 -21.38 7.20
N GLU A 151 5.98 -21.99 6.21
CA GLU A 151 5.62 -21.88 4.80
C GLU A 151 5.38 -23.27 4.25
N ASN A 152 4.18 -23.50 3.72
CA ASN A 152 3.73 -24.81 3.21
C ASN A 152 3.94 -25.95 4.21
N GLY A 153 3.69 -25.68 5.50
CA GLY A 153 3.84 -26.64 6.58
C GLY A 153 5.26 -26.84 7.11
N THR A 154 6.26 -26.17 6.53
CA THR A 154 7.66 -26.25 6.97
C THR A 154 8.03 -24.99 7.76
N GLN A 155 8.74 -25.15 8.87
CA GLN A 155 9.27 -24.02 9.64
C GLN A 155 10.21 -23.18 8.78
N LYS A 156 9.94 -21.89 8.70
CA LYS A 156 10.71 -20.96 7.87
C LYS A 156 11.47 -19.94 8.71
N LEU A 157 10.79 -19.31 9.65
CA LEU A 157 11.37 -18.26 10.49
C LEU A 157 11.03 -18.48 11.95
N LEU A 158 11.98 -18.19 12.82
CA LEU A 158 11.78 -18.00 14.26
C LEU A 158 12.07 -16.54 14.59
N LEU A 159 11.03 -15.82 15.05
CA LEU A 159 11.14 -14.41 15.46
C LEU A 159 11.67 -14.33 16.90
N THR A 160 12.55 -13.38 17.17
CA THR A 160 13.10 -13.08 18.49
C THR A 160 13.01 -11.58 18.76
N GLU A 161 13.26 -11.14 19.99
CA GLU A 161 13.26 -9.72 20.35
C GLU A 161 14.40 -8.94 19.65
N GLU A 162 15.51 -9.63 19.32
CA GLU A 162 16.70 -9.02 18.72
C GLU A 162 16.79 -9.21 17.19
N GLY A 163 15.85 -9.95 16.58
CA GLY A 163 15.91 -10.24 15.16
C GLY A 163 15.08 -11.46 14.76
N TYR A 164 15.58 -12.23 13.82
CA TYR A 164 14.97 -13.50 13.44
C TYR A 164 16.01 -14.53 13.01
N ILE A 165 15.64 -15.79 13.08
CA ILE A 165 16.44 -16.92 12.61
C ILE A 165 15.72 -17.49 11.37
N ASN A 166 16.42 -17.53 10.24
CA ASN A 166 15.96 -18.27 9.07
C ASN A 166 16.24 -19.77 9.29
N LEU A 167 15.18 -20.58 9.28
CA LEU A 167 15.23 -22.04 9.51
C LEU A 167 15.25 -22.82 8.19
N ALA A 168 15.07 -22.15 7.04
CA ALA A 168 15.09 -22.80 5.74
C ALA A 168 16.55 -23.11 5.32
N GLY A 169 16.92 -24.38 5.23
CA GLY A 169 18.27 -24.81 4.89
C GLY A 169 19.26 -24.62 6.03
N THR A 170 20.43 -24.01 5.76
CA THR A 170 21.41 -23.67 6.80
C THR A 170 20.87 -22.50 7.62
N GLN A 171 20.81 -22.65 8.93
CA GLN A 171 20.31 -21.61 9.83
C GLN A 171 21.12 -20.33 9.68
N GLN A 172 20.41 -19.19 9.52
CA GLN A 172 20.98 -17.86 9.42
C GLN A 172 20.36 -16.96 10.47
N TYR A 173 21.19 -16.23 11.18
CA TYR A 173 20.80 -15.31 12.24
C TYR A 173 20.81 -13.89 11.69
N HIS A 174 19.69 -13.17 11.83
CA HIS A 174 19.53 -11.78 11.41
C HIS A 174 19.18 -10.93 12.62
N TYR A 175 19.89 -9.83 12.82
CA TYR A 175 19.70 -8.90 13.93
C TYR A 175 19.09 -7.60 13.43
N TYR A 176 18.17 -7.02 14.22
CA TYR A 176 17.65 -5.70 13.94
C TYR A 176 18.69 -4.64 14.33
N LEU A 177 18.95 -3.70 13.41
CA LEU A 177 19.63 -2.46 13.75
C LEU A 177 18.60 -1.53 14.38
N LYS A 178 18.78 -1.19 15.66
CA LYS A 178 17.93 -0.24 16.37
C LYS A 178 18.60 1.14 16.30
N ASP A 179 17.86 2.15 15.79
CA ASP A 179 18.24 3.56 15.95
C ASP A 179 17.94 3.97 17.40
N TYR A 180 18.95 4.53 18.09
CA TYR A 180 18.85 5.06 19.45
C TYR A 180 18.82 6.59 19.41
#